data_783fb43926e1617ac3d8fa0eebb4d32a
#
_entry.id   783fb43926e1617ac3d8fa0eebb4d32a
#
_cell.length_a   1.000
_cell.length_b   1.000
_cell.length_c   1.000
_cell.angle_alpha   90.00
_cell.angle_beta   90.00
_cell.angle_gamma   90.00
#
_symmetry.space_group_name_H-M   'P 1'
#
loop_
_entity.id
_entity.type
_entity.pdbx_description
1 polymer ?
#
loop_
_entity_poly.entity_id
_entity_poly.type
_entity_poly.pdbx_seq_one_letter_code
_entity_poly.pdbx_strand_id
1 'polypeptide(L)'
;MFWRFGGYANISTIDTILDKNDFTLEELLEESDLIQELKQHNAKLIDYLRDEPVLVKLLEYVVAPKLEPVASPEADAADENDENTEKGKGRVLPFSRPRSSSRASEPEPENKEEEAEKKRNRYAYVAAEILSSDNWSICEALLANKELLRSFWDFLRRPTPLDPLQASYFTKVNEALFDKKTEEMIELLKSIDNAVPDMLRHVDCPMVMDLLLKIISLERTEAGQGIVEVSTTKPLSDSALC
;
A
#
# COMPACT_ATOMS: atom_id res chain seq x y z
N MET A 1 9.36 -29.78 46.02
CA MET A 1 8.22 -29.16 45.35
C MET A 1 8.62 -28.94 43.88
N PHE A 2 8.16 -29.80 43.00
CA PHE A 2 8.43 -29.69 41.56
C PHE A 2 7.39 -28.72 40.96
N TRP A 3 7.86 -27.59 40.48
CA TRP A 3 7.06 -26.69 39.63
C TRP A 3 6.96 -27.35 38.28
N ARG A 4 5.84 -28.03 38.03
CA ARG A 4 5.45 -28.41 36.69
C ARG A 4 5.00 -27.14 35.99
N PHE A 5 5.91 -26.47 35.31
CA PHE A 5 5.54 -25.57 34.19
C PHE A 5 4.97 -26.48 33.11
N GLY A 6 3.64 -26.61 33.13
CA GLY A 6 2.90 -27.12 31.98
C GLY A 6 3.08 -26.10 30.88
N GLY A 7 4.04 -26.33 29.98
CA GLY A 7 4.11 -25.63 28.73
C GLY A 7 2.84 -25.96 27.94
N TYR A 8 1.83 -25.10 28.06
CA TYR A 8 0.89 -24.96 26.97
C TYR A 8 1.74 -24.40 25.83
N ALA A 9 2.07 -25.25 24.87
CA ALA A 9 2.46 -24.76 23.58
C ALA A 9 1.28 -23.92 23.10
N ASN A 10 1.41 -22.59 23.24
CA ASN A 10 0.49 -21.67 22.57
C ASN A 10 0.68 -21.97 21.07
N ILE A 11 -0.22 -22.76 20.52
CA ILE A 11 -0.30 -22.94 19.08
C ILE A 11 -0.58 -21.53 18.55
N SER A 12 0.34 -21.02 17.74
CA SER A 12 0.20 -19.71 17.12
C SER A 12 -1.10 -19.66 16.30
N THR A 13 -1.87 -18.59 16.41
CA THR A 13 -3.04 -18.39 15.56
C THR A 13 -2.64 -18.43 14.08
N ILE A 14 -1.46 -17.92 13.76
CA ILE A 14 -0.86 -17.96 12.41
C ILE A 14 -0.67 -19.41 11.95
N ASP A 15 -0.06 -20.28 12.78
CA ASP A 15 0.11 -21.68 12.41
C ASP A 15 -1.25 -22.38 12.18
N THR A 16 -2.25 -22.04 12.99
CA THR A 16 -3.61 -22.57 12.83
C THR A 16 -4.24 -22.16 11.51
N ILE A 17 -3.99 -20.92 11.06
CA ILE A 17 -4.47 -20.43 9.76
C ILE A 17 -3.71 -21.13 8.64
N LEU A 18 -2.39 -21.19 8.69
CA LEU A 18 -1.53 -21.81 7.67
C LEU A 18 -1.78 -23.31 7.51
N ASP A 19 -2.26 -24.00 8.54
CA ASP A 19 -2.61 -25.43 8.48
C ASP A 19 -4.00 -25.70 7.86
N LYS A 20 -4.79 -24.65 7.57
CA LYS A 20 -6.05 -24.77 6.78
C LYS A 20 -5.71 -24.89 5.29
N ASN A 21 -6.50 -25.67 4.56
CA ASN A 21 -6.30 -25.84 3.12
C ASN A 21 -6.86 -24.70 2.27
N ASP A 22 -7.71 -23.86 2.84
CA ASP A 22 -8.53 -22.85 2.15
C ASP A 22 -8.41 -21.44 2.76
N PHE A 23 -7.31 -21.16 3.48
CA PHE A 23 -7.09 -19.82 4.01
C PHE A 23 -6.70 -18.81 2.91
N THR A 24 -6.95 -17.54 3.17
CA THR A 24 -6.60 -16.44 2.27
C THR A 24 -5.46 -15.59 2.85
N LEU A 25 -4.76 -14.86 1.98
CA LEU A 25 -3.73 -13.90 2.44
C LEU A 25 -4.35 -12.83 3.35
N GLU A 26 -5.57 -12.41 3.04
CA GLU A 26 -6.31 -11.41 3.79
C GLU A 26 -6.58 -11.85 5.24
N GLU A 27 -6.89 -13.13 5.47
CA GLU A 27 -7.03 -13.67 6.83
C GLU A 27 -5.75 -13.52 7.63
N LEU A 28 -4.59 -13.76 7.00
CA LEU A 28 -3.30 -13.53 7.65
C LEU A 28 -3.02 -12.05 7.91
N LEU A 29 -3.35 -11.15 6.95
CA LEU A 29 -3.13 -9.71 7.10
C LEU A 29 -4.02 -9.08 8.18
N GLU A 30 -5.11 -9.75 8.57
CA GLU A 30 -5.98 -9.33 9.67
C GLU A 30 -5.47 -9.76 11.05
N GLU A 31 -4.53 -10.70 11.11
CA GLU A 31 -3.98 -11.15 12.39
C GLU A 31 -3.03 -10.13 13.01
N SER A 32 -3.25 -9.84 14.30
CA SER A 32 -2.44 -8.87 15.04
C SER A 32 -1.00 -9.33 15.26
N ASP A 33 -0.81 -10.63 15.38
CA ASP A 33 0.46 -11.24 15.75
C ASP A 33 1.35 -11.58 14.55
N LEU A 34 0.85 -11.34 13.32
CA LEU A 34 1.55 -11.67 12.07
C LEU A 34 2.98 -11.09 12.01
N ILE A 35 3.12 -9.81 12.30
CA ILE A 35 4.44 -9.15 12.25
C ILE A 35 5.35 -9.66 13.37
N GLN A 36 4.79 -10.02 14.53
CA GLN A 36 5.55 -10.59 15.62
C GLN A 36 6.07 -12.00 15.27
N GLU A 37 5.21 -12.83 14.68
CA GLU A 37 5.59 -14.18 14.20
C GLU A 37 6.65 -14.11 13.08
N LEU A 38 6.52 -13.13 12.19
CA LEU A 38 7.54 -12.88 11.16
C LEU A 38 8.90 -12.51 11.77
N LYS A 39 8.92 -11.67 12.81
CA LYS A 39 10.14 -11.30 13.55
C LYS A 39 10.72 -12.48 14.35
N GLN A 40 9.90 -13.44 14.72
CA GLN A 40 10.34 -14.69 15.37
C GLN A 40 10.82 -15.74 14.37
N HIS A 41 10.85 -15.40 13.08
CA HIS A 41 11.28 -16.28 11.99
C HIS A 41 10.44 -17.56 11.89
N ASN A 42 9.10 -17.47 12.04
CA ASN A 42 8.22 -18.60 11.80
C ASN A 42 8.43 -19.14 10.37
N ALA A 43 8.96 -20.35 10.26
CA ALA A 43 9.38 -20.91 8.99
C ALA A 43 8.21 -21.15 8.03
N LYS A 44 7.06 -21.65 8.52
CA LYS A 44 5.87 -21.87 7.70
C LYS A 44 5.35 -20.54 7.11
N LEU A 45 5.32 -19.50 7.94
CA LEU A 45 4.90 -18.16 7.51
C LEU A 45 5.84 -17.61 6.44
N ILE A 46 7.15 -17.70 6.65
CA ILE A 46 8.15 -17.22 5.69
C ILE A 46 8.05 -17.99 4.37
N ASP A 47 7.90 -19.32 4.42
CA ASP A 47 7.76 -20.15 3.23
C ASP A 47 6.52 -19.77 2.42
N TYR A 48 5.40 -19.45 3.07
CA TYR A 48 4.19 -18.96 2.41
C TYR A 48 4.39 -17.56 1.81
N LEU A 49 4.97 -16.62 2.59
CA LEU A 49 5.11 -15.22 2.18
C LEU A 49 6.10 -15.00 1.02
N ARG A 50 7.04 -15.93 0.82
CA ARG A 50 8.00 -15.86 -0.29
C ARG A 50 7.46 -16.40 -1.62
N ASP A 51 6.29 -17.02 -1.63
CA ASP A 51 5.68 -17.49 -2.86
C ASP A 51 5.34 -16.34 -3.80
N GLU A 52 5.67 -16.50 -5.09
CA GLU A 52 5.50 -15.43 -6.10
C GLU A 52 4.08 -14.85 -6.13
N PRO A 53 2.98 -15.64 -6.18
CA PRO A 53 1.62 -15.10 -6.19
C PRO A 53 1.29 -14.31 -4.91
N VAL A 54 1.90 -14.64 -3.78
CA VAL A 54 1.73 -13.90 -2.52
C VAL A 54 2.49 -12.58 -2.58
N LEU A 55 3.73 -12.59 -3.08
CA LEU A 55 4.53 -11.38 -3.27
C LEU A 55 3.88 -10.39 -4.22
N VAL A 56 3.27 -10.88 -5.31
CA VAL A 56 2.48 -10.05 -6.25
C VAL A 56 1.38 -9.31 -5.48
N LYS A 57 0.55 -10.03 -4.74
CA LYS A 57 -0.54 -9.43 -3.95
C LYS A 57 -0.05 -8.46 -2.89
N LEU A 58 1.05 -8.78 -2.20
CA LEU A 58 1.61 -7.87 -1.19
C LEU A 58 2.05 -6.54 -1.81
N LEU A 59 2.74 -6.57 -2.96
CA LEU A 59 3.12 -5.35 -3.68
C LEU A 59 1.92 -4.58 -4.21
N GLU A 60 0.88 -5.27 -4.70
CA GLU A 60 -0.38 -4.65 -5.11
C GLU A 60 -1.05 -3.92 -3.94
N TYR A 61 -1.09 -4.51 -2.73
CA TYR A 61 -1.64 -3.85 -1.55
C TYR A 61 -0.86 -2.59 -1.17
N VAL A 62 0.47 -2.61 -1.26
CA VAL A 62 1.31 -1.44 -0.95
C VAL A 62 0.93 -0.23 -1.80
N VAL A 63 0.66 -0.44 -3.10
CA VAL A 63 0.34 0.63 -4.05
C VAL A 63 -1.13 0.65 -4.48
N ALA A 64 -2.03 -0.03 -3.74
CA ALA A 64 -3.44 -0.06 -4.05
C ALA A 64 -4.03 1.37 -4.08
N PRO A 65 -4.70 1.79 -5.17
CA PRO A 65 -5.27 3.12 -5.26
C PRO A 65 -6.33 3.35 -4.18
N LYS A 66 -6.47 4.60 -3.77
CA LYS A 66 -7.58 5.00 -2.90
C LYS A 66 -8.91 4.71 -3.61
N LEU A 67 -9.88 4.21 -2.85
CA LEU A 67 -11.22 4.03 -3.39
C LEU A 67 -11.79 5.42 -3.67
N GLU A 68 -12.01 5.75 -4.95
CA GLU A 68 -12.75 6.94 -5.32
C GLU A 68 -14.20 6.75 -4.89
N PRO A 69 -14.83 7.72 -4.21
CA PRO A 69 -16.26 7.65 -3.95
C PRO A 69 -16.97 7.54 -5.29
N VAL A 70 -17.81 6.52 -5.42
CA VAL A 70 -18.62 6.34 -6.63
C VAL A 70 -19.51 7.56 -6.74
N ALA A 71 -19.16 8.49 -7.63
CA ALA A 71 -20.01 9.61 -7.97
C ALA A 71 -21.34 9.04 -8.46
N SER A 72 -22.38 9.19 -7.65
CA SER A 72 -23.75 8.90 -8.09
C SER A 72 -24.01 9.74 -9.33
N PRO A 73 -24.56 9.17 -10.42
CA PRO A 73 -24.93 9.97 -11.58
C PRO A 73 -26.00 10.95 -11.13
N GLU A 74 -25.60 12.24 -11.05
CA GLU A 74 -26.57 13.32 -10.91
C GLU A 74 -27.49 13.25 -12.11
N ALA A 75 -28.75 12.96 -11.82
CA ALA A 75 -29.82 13.08 -12.79
C ALA A 75 -30.01 14.57 -13.10
N ASP A 76 -29.55 15.01 -14.27
CA ASP A 76 -30.02 16.24 -14.89
C ASP A 76 -31.54 16.15 -15.06
N ALA A 77 -32.24 16.88 -14.20
CA ALA A 77 -33.61 17.25 -14.45
C ALA A 77 -33.70 18.79 -14.25
N ALA A 78 -33.52 19.47 -15.35
CA ALA A 78 -33.99 20.83 -15.48
C ALA A 78 -35.51 20.85 -15.32
N ASP A 79 -36.04 21.71 -14.45
CA ASP A 79 -37.31 22.36 -14.70
C ASP A 79 -37.31 23.74 -14.06
N GLU A 80 -37.71 24.69 -14.91
CA GLU A 80 -37.83 26.13 -14.64
C GLU A 80 -39.18 26.46 -13.98
N ASN A 81 -39.18 27.65 -13.35
CA ASN A 81 -40.31 28.48 -12.99
C ASN A 81 -41.09 28.14 -11.69
N ASP A 82 -41.34 29.05 -10.81
CA ASP A 82 -41.96 30.37 -10.92
C ASP A 82 -41.95 31.12 -9.56
N GLU A 83 -42.14 32.38 -9.65
CA GLU A 83 -42.15 33.44 -8.65
C GLU A 83 -43.18 33.28 -7.50
N ASN A 84 -42.81 33.88 -6.37
CA ASN A 84 -43.55 34.87 -5.62
C ASN A 84 -44.12 34.58 -4.22
N THR A 85 -43.81 35.50 -3.32
CA THR A 85 -44.58 36.15 -2.26
C THR A 85 -44.55 35.63 -0.82
N GLU A 86 -43.83 36.43 -0.04
CA GLU A 86 -44.19 37.09 1.24
C GLU A 86 -44.64 36.29 2.50
N LYS A 87 -43.89 36.63 3.56
CA LYS A 87 -44.30 36.94 4.95
C LYS A 87 -45.10 35.93 5.76
N GLY A 88 -44.50 35.59 6.90
CA GLY A 88 -45.26 35.14 8.07
C GLY A 88 -44.44 34.73 9.26
N LYS A 89 -44.27 35.59 10.24
CA LYS A 89 -43.77 35.37 11.58
C LYS A 89 -44.58 34.28 12.32
N GLY A 90 -43.89 33.44 13.10
CA GLY A 90 -44.61 32.64 14.09
C GLY A 90 -43.74 31.60 14.80
N ARG A 91 -43.17 31.98 15.87
CA ARG A 91 -42.74 31.34 17.11
C ARG A 91 -43.62 30.12 17.47
N VAL A 92 -43.01 29.03 17.92
CA VAL A 92 -43.23 28.26 19.16
C VAL A 92 -42.74 26.82 18.97
N LEU A 93 -41.80 26.39 19.82
CA LEU A 93 -41.48 25.00 20.11
C LEU A 93 -42.64 24.31 20.87
N PRO A 94 -42.84 23.03 20.72
CA PRO A 94 -42.53 22.21 21.87
C PRO A 94 -41.81 20.88 21.58
N PHE A 95 -41.02 20.49 22.52
CA PHE A 95 -40.48 19.17 22.83
C PHE A 95 -41.49 18.06 22.59
N SER A 96 -41.11 17.09 21.77
CA SER A 96 -41.72 15.75 21.87
C SER A 96 -40.66 14.72 21.46
N ARG A 97 -40.22 13.97 22.44
CA ARG A 97 -39.46 12.73 22.22
C ARG A 97 -40.38 11.71 21.58
N PRO A 98 -39.95 11.03 20.52
CA PRO A 98 -40.47 9.70 20.21
C PRO A 98 -39.57 8.62 20.75
N ARG A 99 -40.20 7.61 21.30
CA ARG A 99 -39.66 6.37 21.83
C ARG A 99 -38.90 5.60 20.79
N SER A 100 -37.82 5.00 21.27
CA SER A 100 -37.04 3.94 20.63
C SER A 100 -37.93 2.85 20.01
N SER A 101 -37.81 2.69 18.70
CA SER A 101 -38.16 1.50 17.99
C SER A 101 -36.87 0.92 17.45
N SER A 102 -36.44 -0.18 18.05
CA SER A 102 -35.31 -0.98 17.59
C SER A 102 -35.63 -1.57 16.23
N ARG A 103 -35.27 -0.87 15.18
CA ARG A 103 -35.19 -1.43 13.85
C ARG A 103 -33.70 -1.53 13.53
N ALA A 104 -33.23 -2.74 13.29
CA ALA A 104 -31.87 -2.99 12.83
C ALA A 104 -31.64 -2.13 11.60
N SER A 105 -30.84 -1.06 11.78
CA SER A 105 -30.40 -0.20 10.70
C SER A 105 -29.38 -1.01 9.90
N GLU A 106 -29.67 -1.27 8.63
CA GLU A 106 -28.63 -1.65 7.68
C GLU A 106 -27.59 -0.52 7.70
N PRO A 107 -26.28 -0.84 7.69
CA PRO A 107 -25.25 0.20 7.73
C PRO A 107 -25.37 1.08 6.50
N GLU A 108 -25.40 2.40 6.75
CA GLU A 108 -25.42 3.45 5.74
C GLU A 108 -24.25 3.26 4.73
N PRO A 109 -24.41 3.59 3.45
CA PRO A 109 -23.38 3.37 2.43
C PRO A 109 -22.03 4.04 2.78
N GLU A 110 -22.04 5.21 3.40
CA GLU A 110 -20.84 5.94 3.86
C GLU A 110 -20.00 5.11 4.86
N ASN A 111 -20.64 4.33 5.72
CA ASN A 111 -19.95 3.49 6.69
C ASN A 111 -19.22 2.31 6.01
N LYS A 112 -19.76 1.77 4.91
CA LYS A 112 -19.14 0.67 4.17
C LYS A 112 -17.88 1.13 3.39
N GLU A 113 -17.90 2.34 2.84
CA GLU A 113 -16.73 2.91 2.14
C GLU A 113 -15.60 3.21 3.11
N GLU A 114 -15.92 3.78 4.29
CA GLU A 114 -14.93 4.04 5.33
C GLU A 114 -14.31 2.76 5.88
N GLU A 115 -15.11 1.71 6.08
CA GLU A 115 -14.61 0.40 6.51
C GLU A 115 -13.72 -0.24 5.43
N ALA A 116 -14.10 -0.15 4.17
CA ALA A 116 -13.30 -0.68 3.05
C ALA A 116 -11.97 0.06 2.93
N GLU A 117 -11.95 1.39 3.11
CA GLU A 117 -10.72 2.18 3.11
C GLU A 117 -9.82 1.85 4.30
N LYS A 118 -10.38 1.69 5.50
CA LYS A 118 -9.63 1.26 6.69
C LYS A 118 -8.99 -0.11 6.47
N LYS A 119 -9.73 -1.03 5.87
CA LYS A 119 -9.24 -2.38 5.55
C LYS A 119 -8.12 -2.34 4.52
N ARG A 120 -8.28 -1.58 3.45
CA ARG A 120 -7.25 -1.33 2.44
C ARG A 120 -5.97 -0.76 3.07
N ASN A 121 -6.10 0.28 3.90
CA ASN A 121 -4.97 0.92 4.56
C ASN A 121 -4.25 -0.03 5.51
N ARG A 122 -4.99 -0.89 6.21
CA ARG A 122 -4.41 -1.94 7.06
C ARG A 122 -3.60 -2.94 6.23
N TYR A 123 -4.15 -3.42 5.12
CA TYR A 123 -3.45 -4.37 4.26
C TYR A 123 -2.20 -3.76 3.65
N ALA A 124 -2.27 -2.52 3.19
CA ALA A 124 -1.12 -1.79 2.67
C ALA A 124 -0.01 -1.63 3.73
N TYR A 125 -0.40 -1.27 4.95
CA TYR A 125 0.54 -1.18 6.07
C TYR A 125 1.22 -2.51 6.38
N VAL A 126 0.44 -3.58 6.59
CA VAL A 126 0.97 -4.90 6.94
C VAL A 126 1.84 -5.45 5.80
N ALA A 127 1.42 -5.29 4.55
CA ALA A 127 2.20 -5.70 3.39
C ALA A 127 3.55 -4.95 3.33
N ALA A 128 3.56 -3.64 3.57
CA ALA A 128 4.79 -2.85 3.62
C ALA A 128 5.71 -3.30 4.77
N GLU A 129 5.16 -3.64 5.96
CA GLU A 129 5.94 -4.19 7.08
C GLU A 129 6.56 -5.55 6.73
N ILE A 130 5.81 -6.43 6.05
CA ILE A 130 6.31 -7.74 5.61
C ILE A 130 7.47 -7.57 4.61
N LEU A 131 7.26 -6.78 3.55
CA LEU A 131 8.21 -6.60 2.46
C LEU A 131 9.47 -5.83 2.88
N SER A 132 9.35 -4.94 3.87
CA SER A 132 10.48 -4.20 4.45
C SER A 132 11.14 -4.94 5.62
N SER A 133 10.57 -6.08 6.07
CA SER A 133 11.08 -6.85 7.21
C SER A 133 12.51 -7.31 6.99
N ASP A 134 13.23 -7.56 8.10
CA ASP A 134 14.60 -8.08 8.05
C ASP A 134 14.63 -9.60 7.79
N ASN A 135 13.90 -10.03 6.75
CA ASN A 135 13.84 -11.42 6.34
C ASN A 135 14.55 -11.62 5.00
N TRP A 136 15.67 -12.33 5.04
CA TRP A 136 16.49 -12.62 3.88
C TRP A 136 15.72 -13.35 2.77
N SER A 137 14.94 -14.39 3.13
CA SER A 137 14.25 -15.23 2.15
C SER A 137 13.21 -14.45 1.34
N ILE A 138 12.47 -13.55 1.99
CA ILE A 138 11.48 -12.69 1.33
C ILE A 138 12.20 -11.69 0.40
N CYS A 139 13.28 -11.08 0.88
CA CYS A 139 14.08 -10.15 0.09
C CYS A 139 14.65 -10.81 -1.16
N GLU A 140 15.22 -12.01 -1.04
CA GLU A 140 15.74 -12.77 -2.18
C GLU A 140 14.65 -13.17 -3.17
N ALA A 141 13.49 -13.64 -2.69
CA ALA A 141 12.38 -13.99 -3.54
C ALA A 141 11.85 -12.79 -4.35
N LEU A 142 11.81 -11.59 -3.74
CA LEU A 142 11.47 -10.35 -4.45
C LEU A 142 12.47 -10.01 -5.55
N LEU A 143 13.77 -10.05 -5.24
CA LEU A 143 14.84 -9.70 -6.19
C LEU A 143 15.03 -10.73 -7.30
N ALA A 144 14.67 -11.99 -7.05
CA ALA A 144 14.64 -13.02 -8.08
C ALA A 144 13.64 -12.70 -9.20
N ASN A 145 12.56 -11.98 -8.89
CA ASN A 145 11.55 -11.58 -9.87
C ASN A 145 11.66 -10.09 -10.23
N LYS A 146 12.63 -9.77 -11.12
CA LYS A 146 12.89 -8.40 -11.56
C LYS A 146 11.69 -7.75 -12.26
N GLU A 147 10.86 -8.53 -12.97
CA GLU A 147 9.67 -8.00 -13.64
C GLU A 147 8.61 -7.53 -12.65
N LEU A 148 8.45 -8.27 -11.56
CA LEU A 148 7.54 -7.90 -10.49
C LEU A 148 7.95 -6.56 -9.85
N LEU A 149 9.24 -6.39 -9.57
CA LEU A 149 9.75 -5.12 -9.03
C LEU A 149 9.65 -3.98 -10.04
N ARG A 150 9.88 -4.23 -11.36
CA ARG A 150 9.64 -3.20 -12.39
C ARG A 150 8.18 -2.74 -12.40
N SER A 151 7.24 -3.67 -12.34
CA SER A 151 5.82 -3.37 -12.25
C SER A 151 5.48 -2.57 -10.97
N PHE A 152 6.14 -2.87 -9.86
CA PHE A 152 6.00 -2.09 -8.63
C PHE A 152 6.47 -0.63 -8.80
N TRP A 153 7.57 -0.40 -9.56
CA TRP A 153 8.07 0.94 -9.86
C TRP A 153 7.17 1.71 -10.83
N ASP A 154 6.25 1.07 -11.56
CA ASP A 154 5.24 1.76 -12.37
C ASP A 154 4.30 2.63 -11.53
N PHE A 155 4.31 2.47 -10.20
CA PHE A 155 3.65 3.39 -9.26
C PHE A 155 4.04 4.85 -9.49
N LEU A 156 5.31 5.12 -9.83
CA LEU A 156 5.81 6.47 -10.09
C LEU A 156 5.33 7.07 -11.44
N ARG A 157 4.71 6.27 -12.31
CA ARG A 157 4.10 6.74 -13.56
C ARG A 157 2.69 7.29 -13.38
N ARG A 158 2.13 7.15 -12.17
CA ARG A 158 0.82 7.70 -11.85
C ARG A 158 0.82 9.23 -11.90
N PRO A 159 -0.37 9.86 -12.13
CA PRO A 159 -0.47 11.31 -12.11
C PRO A 159 -0.14 11.89 -10.74
N THR A 160 0.33 13.14 -10.74
CA THR A 160 0.55 13.93 -9.52
C THR A 160 -0.76 14.54 -9.03
N PRO A 161 -0.97 14.74 -7.72
CA PRO A 161 -0.10 14.29 -6.63
C PRO A 161 -0.27 12.81 -6.31
N LEU A 162 0.79 12.15 -5.85
CA LEU A 162 0.67 10.80 -5.31
C LEU A 162 -0.03 10.81 -3.95
N ASP A 163 -0.75 9.72 -3.66
CA ASP A 163 -1.27 9.51 -2.31
C ASP A 163 -0.10 9.38 -1.31
N PRO A 164 -0.03 10.22 -0.26
CA PRO A 164 1.11 10.26 0.65
C PRO A 164 1.34 8.94 1.40
N LEU A 165 0.25 8.21 1.71
CA LEU A 165 0.35 6.94 2.43
C LEU A 165 0.97 5.86 1.54
N GLN A 166 0.51 5.75 0.30
CA GLN A 166 1.07 4.82 -0.68
C GLN A 166 2.54 5.16 -0.99
N ALA A 167 2.85 6.45 -1.19
CA ALA A 167 4.21 6.89 -1.41
C ALA A 167 5.12 6.52 -0.23
N SER A 168 4.66 6.68 1.01
CA SER A 168 5.39 6.28 2.21
C SER A 168 5.69 4.79 2.24
N TYR A 169 4.71 3.95 1.91
CA TYR A 169 4.89 2.50 1.89
C TYR A 169 5.77 2.05 0.72
N PHE A 170 5.59 2.64 -0.46
CA PHE A 170 6.45 2.41 -1.61
C PHE A 170 7.91 2.71 -1.29
N THR A 171 8.19 3.88 -0.72
CA THR A 171 9.57 4.27 -0.36
C THR A 171 10.14 3.39 0.73
N LYS A 172 9.36 3.05 1.76
CA LYS A 172 9.79 2.15 2.84
C LYS A 172 10.27 0.80 2.32
N VAL A 173 9.52 0.18 1.42
CA VAL A 173 9.90 -1.11 0.83
C VAL A 173 11.18 -0.98 0.01
N ASN A 174 11.27 0.04 -0.87
CA ASN A 174 12.46 0.25 -1.70
C ASN A 174 13.70 0.58 -0.86
N GLU A 175 13.58 1.44 0.16
CA GLU A 175 14.68 1.76 1.08
C GLU A 175 15.21 0.51 1.77
N ALA A 176 14.33 -0.36 2.26
CA ALA A 176 14.72 -1.61 2.89
C ALA A 176 15.46 -2.55 1.91
N LEU A 177 15.01 -2.61 0.64
CA LEU A 177 15.68 -3.39 -0.39
C LEU A 177 17.05 -2.81 -0.75
N PHE A 178 17.17 -1.49 -0.88
CA PHE A 178 18.46 -0.82 -1.12
C PHE A 178 19.45 -1.04 0.02
N ASP A 179 18.99 -1.05 1.28
CA ASP A 179 19.86 -1.30 2.44
C ASP A 179 20.40 -2.72 2.50
N LYS A 180 19.61 -3.69 2.07
CA LYS A 180 19.96 -5.12 2.15
C LYS A 180 20.69 -5.63 0.93
N LYS A 181 20.35 -5.14 -0.25
CA LYS A 181 20.76 -5.64 -1.55
C LYS A 181 21.06 -4.48 -2.50
N THR A 182 22.02 -3.65 -2.11
CA THR A 182 22.38 -2.41 -2.81
C THR A 182 22.72 -2.66 -4.29
N GLU A 183 23.58 -3.65 -4.58
CA GLU A 183 24.04 -3.92 -5.95
C GLU A 183 22.90 -4.37 -6.86
N GLU A 184 22.10 -5.33 -6.40
CA GLU A 184 20.98 -5.88 -7.17
C GLU A 184 19.90 -4.82 -7.41
N MET A 185 19.64 -3.95 -6.42
CA MET A 185 18.69 -2.85 -6.56
C MET A 185 19.21 -1.76 -7.51
N ILE A 186 20.50 -1.50 -7.53
CA ILE A 186 21.11 -0.58 -8.49
C ILE A 186 21.02 -1.13 -9.93
N GLU A 187 21.29 -2.42 -10.11
CA GLU A 187 21.10 -3.07 -11.42
C GLU A 187 19.63 -3.00 -11.87
N LEU A 188 18.71 -3.26 -10.96
CA LEU A 188 17.29 -3.12 -11.24
C LEU A 188 16.95 -1.70 -11.67
N LEU A 189 17.38 -0.68 -10.91
CA LEU A 189 17.12 0.72 -11.19
C LEU A 189 17.66 1.13 -12.55
N LYS A 190 18.88 0.69 -12.92
CA LYS A 190 19.47 0.93 -14.25
C LYS A 190 18.67 0.26 -15.39
N SER A 191 17.91 -0.78 -15.08
CA SER A 191 17.07 -1.50 -16.03
C SER A 191 15.67 -0.88 -16.22
N ILE A 192 15.26 0.03 -15.35
CA ILE A 192 13.97 0.72 -15.41
C ILE A 192 14.09 1.97 -16.26
N ASP A 193 13.36 2.00 -17.36
CA ASP A 193 13.31 3.18 -18.22
C ASP A 193 12.68 4.36 -17.50
N ASN A 194 13.36 5.50 -17.49
CA ASN A 194 12.90 6.75 -16.90
C ASN A 194 12.69 6.75 -15.37
N ALA A 195 13.33 5.86 -14.61
CA ALA A 195 13.17 5.79 -13.17
C ALA A 195 13.41 7.15 -12.47
N VAL A 196 14.52 7.83 -12.78
CA VAL A 196 14.83 9.14 -12.20
C VAL A 196 13.92 10.26 -12.72
N PRO A 197 13.63 10.38 -14.03
CA PRO A 197 12.61 11.31 -14.54
C PRO A 197 11.23 11.10 -13.89
N ASP A 198 10.80 9.86 -13.69
CA ASP A 198 9.53 9.54 -13.07
C ASP A 198 9.50 9.96 -11.58
N MET A 199 10.61 9.77 -10.85
CA MET A 199 10.74 10.30 -9.48
C MET A 199 10.68 11.84 -9.43
N LEU A 200 11.37 12.52 -10.37
CA LEU A 200 11.40 13.98 -10.43
C LEU A 200 10.03 14.61 -10.76
N ARG A 201 9.13 13.87 -11.40
CA ARG A 201 7.73 14.32 -11.59
C ARG A 201 6.97 14.49 -10.28
N HIS A 202 7.42 13.82 -9.22
CA HIS A 202 6.83 13.86 -7.88
C HIS A 202 7.68 14.66 -6.88
N VAL A 203 8.30 15.76 -7.35
CA VAL A 203 9.12 16.64 -6.50
C VAL A 203 8.36 17.22 -5.31
N ASP A 204 7.04 17.29 -5.41
CA ASP A 204 6.11 17.70 -4.35
C ASP A 204 5.87 16.62 -3.28
N CYS A 205 6.31 15.38 -3.52
CA CYS A 205 6.19 14.27 -2.59
C CYS A 205 7.50 14.05 -1.81
N PRO A 206 7.58 14.45 -0.52
CA PRO A 206 8.82 14.34 0.26
C PRO A 206 9.35 12.92 0.34
N MET A 207 8.47 11.92 0.45
CA MET A 207 8.88 10.50 0.58
C MET A 207 9.66 10.05 -0.67
N VAL A 208 9.18 10.40 -1.87
CA VAL A 208 9.86 10.06 -3.13
C VAL A 208 11.18 10.81 -3.24
N MET A 209 11.26 12.06 -2.76
CA MET A 209 12.48 12.83 -2.75
C MET A 209 13.51 12.26 -1.78
N ASP A 210 13.11 11.78 -0.61
CA ASP A 210 13.99 11.10 0.34
C ASP A 210 14.59 9.82 -0.27
N LEU A 211 13.78 9.02 -0.95
CA LEU A 211 14.27 7.86 -1.69
C LEU A 211 15.25 8.26 -2.80
N LEU A 212 14.97 9.32 -3.55
CA LEU A 212 15.89 9.83 -4.57
C LEU A 212 17.23 10.30 -3.96
N LEU A 213 17.19 11.01 -2.85
CA LEU A 213 18.40 11.42 -2.13
C LEU A 213 19.21 10.22 -1.64
N LYS A 214 18.56 9.18 -1.15
CA LYS A 214 19.19 7.91 -0.78
C LYS A 214 19.89 7.29 -1.99
N ILE A 215 19.23 7.18 -3.12
CA ILE A 215 19.78 6.63 -4.36
C ILE A 215 21.01 7.46 -4.80
N ILE A 216 20.92 8.80 -4.79
CA ILE A 216 22.04 9.68 -5.13
C ILE A 216 23.21 9.48 -4.14
N SER A 217 22.92 9.25 -2.87
CA SER A 217 23.98 9.00 -1.88
C SER A 217 24.75 7.71 -2.15
N LEU A 218 24.11 6.72 -2.76
CA LEU A 218 24.73 5.46 -3.15
C LEU A 218 25.72 5.63 -4.31
N GLU A 219 25.58 6.66 -5.14
CA GLU A 219 26.57 7.00 -6.20
C GLU A 219 28.00 7.11 -5.68
N ARG A 220 28.17 7.48 -4.40
CA ARG A 220 29.47 7.60 -3.75
C ARG A 220 30.09 6.26 -3.35
N THR A 221 29.33 5.17 -3.47
CA THR A 221 29.78 3.80 -3.18
C THR A 221 30.29 3.15 -4.47
N GLU A 222 31.17 2.15 -4.34
CA GLU A 222 31.65 1.39 -5.52
C GLU A 222 30.49 0.77 -6.33
N ALA A 223 29.49 0.25 -5.63
CA ALA A 223 28.31 -0.36 -6.24
C ALA A 223 27.42 0.66 -6.97
N GLY A 224 27.41 1.93 -6.51
CA GLY A 224 26.54 2.98 -7.01
C GLY A 224 27.06 3.76 -8.21
N GLN A 225 28.32 3.61 -8.57
CA GLN A 225 28.93 4.41 -9.63
C GLN A 225 28.16 4.33 -10.95
N GLY A 226 27.90 5.49 -11.56
CA GLY A 226 27.22 5.60 -12.85
C GLY A 226 25.69 5.56 -12.81
N ILE A 227 25.03 5.56 -11.63
CA ILE A 227 23.57 5.60 -11.51
C ILE A 227 23.02 6.88 -12.15
N VAL A 228 23.61 8.02 -11.82
CA VAL A 228 23.15 9.33 -12.30
C VAL A 228 23.46 9.52 -13.79
N GLU A 229 24.61 9.03 -14.26
CA GLU A 229 25.02 9.15 -15.67
C GLU A 229 24.08 8.36 -16.61
N VAL A 230 23.70 7.14 -16.24
CA VAL A 230 22.80 6.30 -17.07
C VAL A 230 21.42 6.95 -17.18
N SER A 231 20.96 7.65 -16.16
CA SER A 231 19.67 8.31 -16.15
C SER A 231 19.60 9.56 -17.04
N THR A 232 20.75 10.17 -17.37
CA THR A 232 20.84 11.40 -18.16
C THR A 232 21.20 11.16 -19.65
N THR A 233 21.72 10.00 -20.00
CA THR A 233 22.31 9.75 -21.32
C THR A 233 21.43 8.99 -22.30
N LYS A 234 20.19 8.61 -21.95
CA LYS A 234 19.27 8.04 -22.95
C LYS A 234 18.72 9.18 -23.80
N PRO A 235 19.18 9.38 -25.06
CA PRO A 235 18.65 10.44 -25.91
C PRO A 235 17.17 10.16 -26.16
N LEU A 236 16.35 11.21 -26.10
CA LEU A 236 15.01 11.21 -26.68
C LEU A 236 15.15 10.63 -28.09
N SER A 237 14.71 9.41 -28.30
CA SER A 237 14.70 8.82 -29.63
C SER A 237 13.83 9.69 -30.51
N ASP A 238 14.43 10.29 -31.51
CA ASP A 238 13.80 10.94 -32.65
C ASP A 238 12.73 10.04 -33.26
N SER A 239 11.50 10.21 -32.80
CA SER A 239 10.31 9.62 -33.41
C SER A 239 9.28 10.71 -33.66
N ALA A 240 9.69 11.75 -34.37
CA ALA A 240 8.78 12.73 -34.97
C ALA A 240 9.45 13.44 -36.14
N LEU A 241 9.72 12.69 -37.21
CA LEU A 241 9.91 13.23 -38.54
C LEU A 241 9.57 12.14 -39.57
N CYS A 242 8.29 12.01 -39.87
CA CYS A 242 7.76 11.68 -41.20
C CYS A 242 6.27 12.02 -41.25
#